data_1a1a5bac6f63c666f977cd5d2be73d53
#
_entry.id   1a1a5bac6f63c666f977cd5d2be73d53
#
_cell.length_a   1.000
_cell.length_b   1.000
_cell.length_c   1.000
_cell.angle_alpha   90.00
_cell.angle_beta   90.00
_cell.angle_gamma   90.00
#
_symmetry.space_group_name_H-M   'P 1'
#
loop_
_entity.id
_entity.type
_entity.pdbx_description
1 polymer ?
#
loop_
_entity_poly.entity_id
_entity_poly.type
_entity_poly.pdbx_seq_one_letter_code
_entity_poly.pdbx_strand_id
1 'polypeptide(L)'
;MTRGALRSVAARGWLVWVTIAVVGLAAFAVDRLQGAFGSQNTATPAGVADQIEPFNPKRVLLEVVGDPGATATITYTDVNSRPQRVDDVALPWSYDDSTSTPAVLLNLQAQTSGYTLSCRITVDGIVKVERSASARSAYVFCLDKSG
;
A
#
# COMPACT_ATOMS: atom_id res chain seq x y z
N MET A 1 6.40 -5.52 71.45
CA MET A 1 5.50 -5.10 70.36
C MET A 1 6.27 -4.52 69.18
N THR A 2 7.25 -5.22 68.57
CA THR A 2 8.12 -4.63 67.53
C THR A 2 8.40 -5.57 66.32
N ARG A 3 7.62 -6.68 66.19
CA ARG A 3 7.78 -7.61 65.07
C ARG A 3 6.90 -7.34 63.85
N GLY A 4 5.91 -6.41 63.98
CA GLY A 4 4.98 -6.08 62.88
C GLY A 4 5.51 -5.01 61.91
N ALA A 5 6.30 -4.06 62.41
CA ALA A 5 6.80 -2.94 61.60
C ALA A 5 7.88 -3.31 60.56
N LEU A 6 8.73 -4.28 60.89
CA LEU A 6 9.81 -4.75 59.99
C LEU A 6 9.29 -5.55 58.78
N ARG A 7 8.17 -6.25 58.93
CA ARG A 7 7.54 -6.98 57.79
C ARG A 7 6.88 -6.07 56.77
N SER A 8 6.32 -4.93 57.19
CA SER A 8 5.68 -3.98 56.28
C SER A 8 6.71 -3.16 55.45
N VAL A 9 7.89 -2.90 55.98
CA VAL A 9 8.97 -2.22 55.30
C VAL A 9 9.62 -3.12 54.23
N ALA A 10 9.82 -4.41 54.56
CA ALA A 10 10.35 -5.39 53.62
C ALA A 10 9.38 -5.64 52.44
N ALA A 11 8.06 -5.73 52.71
CA ALA A 11 7.05 -5.86 51.66
C ALA A 11 6.91 -4.64 50.74
N ARG A 12 7.11 -3.44 51.27
CA ARG A 12 7.13 -2.20 50.45
C ARG A 12 8.43 -2.07 49.64
N GLY A 13 9.55 -2.49 50.21
CA GLY A 13 10.84 -2.49 49.50
C GLY A 13 10.82 -3.43 48.29
N TRP A 14 10.20 -4.59 48.40
CA TRP A 14 10.11 -5.53 47.28
C TRP A 14 9.24 -4.99 46.13
N LEU A 15 8.12 -4.33 46.42
CA LEU A 15 7.31 -3.68 45.39
C LEU A 15 8.09 -2.67 44.58
N VAL A 16 8.95 -1.87 45.23
CA VAL A 16 9.83 -0.90 44.55
C VAL A 16 10.80 -1.62 43.60
N TRP A 17 11.42 -2.71 44.05
CA TRP A 17 12.30 -3.49 43.16
C TRP A 17 11.58 -4.13 41.98
N VAL A 18 10.36 -4.65 42.19
CA VAL A 18 9.54 -5.20 41.12
C VAL A 18 9.14 -4.12 40.11
N THR A 19 8.75 -2.93 40.55
CA THR A 19 8.38 -1.83 39.64
C THR A 19 9.60 -1.36 38.84
N ILE A 20 10.77 -1.24 39.44
CA ILE A 20 12.01 -0.89 38.72
C ILE A 20 12.34 -1.95 37.66
N ALA A 21 12.21 -3.23 38.01
CA ALA A 21 12.47 -4.33 37.06
C ALA A 21 11.51 -4.31 35.88
N VAL A 22 10.20 -4.09 36.13
CA VAL A 22 9.18 -4.02 35.06
C VAL A 22 9.40 -2.82 34.14
N VAL A 23 9.70 -1.63 34.72
CA VAL A 23 10.00 -0.44 33.93
C VAL A 23 11.27 -0.59 33.11
N GLY A 24 12.29 -1.21 33.68
CA GLY A 24 13.55 -1.51 32.97
C GLY A 24 13.36 -2.47 31.80
N LEU A 25 12.56 -3.53 31.99
CA LEU A 25 12.22 -4.47 30.90
C LEU A 25 11.38 -3.80 29.81
N ALA A 26 10.42 -2.96 30.17
CA ALA A 26 9.61 -2.22 29.21
C ALA A 26 10.45 -1.24 28.39
N ALA A 27 11.34 -0.47 29.02
CA ALA A 27 12.26 0.44 28.35
C ALA A 27 13.21 -0.30 27.39
N PHE A 28 13.75 -1.46 27.83
CA PHE A 28 14.60 -2.29 26.99
C PHE A 28 13.85 -2.87 25.77
N ALA A 29 12.61 -3.29 25.95
CA ALA A 29 11.78 -3.79 24.85
C ALA A 29 11.48 -2.69 23.82
N VAL A 30 11.16 -1.47 24.29
CA VAL A 30 10.90 -0.32 23.41
C VAL A 30 12.17 0.06 22.64
N ASP A 31 13.33 0.09 23.29
CA ASP A 31 14.62 0.40 22.65
C ASP A 31 14.97 -0.62 21.56
N ARG A 32 14.73 -1.91 21.82
CA ARG A 32 14.93 -2.99 20.85
C ARG A 32 13.97 -2.88 19.65
N LEU A 33 12.71 -2.51 19.88
CA LEU A 33 11.74 -2.34 18.82
C LEU A 33 12.04 -1.10 17.97
N GLN A 34 12.48 0.00 18.58
CA GLN A 34 12.90 1.20 17.85
C GLN A 34 14.13 0.93 16.95
N GLY A 35 15.05 0.10 17.40
CA GLY A 35 16.19 -0.33 16.57
C GLY A 35 15.80 -1.22 15.38
N ALA A 36 14.66 -1.95 15.48
CA ALA A 36 14.16 -2.81 14.40
C ALA A 36 13.29 -2.04 13.38
N PHE A 37 12.63 -0.96 13.80
CA PHE A 37 11.74 -0.15 12.96
C PHE A 37 12.23 1.29 12.72
N GLY A 38 13.27 1.72 13.45
CA GLY A 38 13.92 2.99 13.22
C GLY A 38 14.75 2.91 11.94
N SER A 39 14.35 3.66 10.92
CA SER A 39 15.20 3.96 9.79
C SER A 39 16.54 4.44 10.35
N GLN A 40 17.62 3.77 10.00
CA GLN A 40 18.95 4.23 10.31
C GLN A 40 19.16 5.57 9.60
N ASN A 41 18.92 6.66 10.31
CA ASN A 41 19.50 7.93 9.95
C ASN A 41 21.03 7.80 10.17
N THR A 42 21.68 7.12 9.25
CA THR A 42 23.10 7.31 9.04
C THR A 42 23.24 8.77 8.60
N ALA A 43 23.64 9.63 9.52
CA ALA A 43 24.11 10.95 9.19
C ALA A 43 25.29 10.76 8.21
N THR A 44 24.97 10.81 6.93
CA THR A 44 25.98 10.86 5.87
C THR A 44 26.71 12.18 6.02
N PRO A 45 28.06 12.19 6.11
CA PRO A 45 28.79 13.43 6.18
C PRO A 45 28.42 14.28 4.96
N ALA A 46 28.10 15.55 5.22
CA ALA A 46 27.78 16.55 4.21
C ALA A 46 28.83 16.53 3.10
N GLY A 47 28.44 16.14 1.88
CA GLY A 47 29.35 16.18 0.74
C GLY A 47 29.07 15.18 -0.38
N VAL A 48 28.14 14.25 -0.24
CA VAL A 48 27.67 13.49 -1.42
C VAL A 48 26.51 14.27 -2.01
N ALA A 49 26.74 14.91 -3.14
CA ALA A 49 25.66 15.45 -3.95
C ALA A 49 24.62 14.35 -4.11
N ASP A 50 23.41 14.64 -3.67
CA ASP A 50 22.22 13.82 -3.92
C ASP A 50 22.29 13.45 -5.39
N GLN A 51 22.55 12.18 -5.69
CA GLN A 51 22.45 11.70 -7.07
C GLN A 51 20.98 11.87 -7.40
N ILE A 52 20.70 12.94 -8.15
CA ILE A 52 19.42 13.12 -8.78
C ILE A 52 19.22 11.86 -9.63
N GLU A 53 18.48 10.89 -9.11
CA GLU A 53 18.05 9.76 -9.92
C GLU A 53 17.37 10.36 -11.15
N PRO A 54 17.78 9.96 -12.36
CA PRO A 54 17.15 10.50 -13.56
C PRO A 54 15.65 10.27 -13.42
N PHE A 55 14.93 11.38 -13.44
CA PHE A 55 13.47 11.42 -13.44
C PHE A 55 12.97 10.56 -14.61
N ASN A 56 12.62 9.33 -14.32
CA ASN A 56 12.05 8.42 -15.29
C ASN A 56 10.55 8.30 -14.97
N PRO A 57 9.68 9.03 -15.72
CA PRO A 57 8.25 8.92 -15.50
C PRO A 57 7.79 7.50 -15.84
N LYS A 58 7.08 6.87 -14.93
CA LYS A 58 6.43 5.58 -15.14
C LYS A 58 5.25 5.77 -16.08
N ARG A 59 5.16 4.93 -17.11
CA ARG A 59 3.99 4.90 -18.00
C ARG A 59 2.99 3.88 -17.50
N VAL A 60 1.76 4.31 -17.30
CA VAL A 60 0.64 3.49 -16.83
C VAL A 60 -0.37 3.33 -17.96
N LEU A 61 -0.68 2.08 -18.30
CA LEU A 61 -1.71 1.72 -19.27
C LEU A 61 -2.75 0.83 -18.60
N LEU A 62 -3.98 1.30 -18.56
CA LEU A 62 -5.15 0.54 -18.11
C LEU A 62 -5.96 0.15 -19.36
N GLU A 63 -6.31 -1.12 -19.47
CA GLU A 63 -7.04 -1.66 -20.62
C GLU A 63 -8.23 -2.48 -20.16
N VAL A 64 -9.35 -2.31 -20.85
CA VAL A 64 -10.54 -3.14 -20.71
C VAL A 64 -10.97 -3.64 -22.08
N VAL A 65 -11.04 -4.96 -22.21
CA VAL A 65 -11.41 -5.65 -23.45
C VAL A 65 -12.60 -6.56 -23.18
N GLY A 66 -13.57 -6.58 -24.08
CA GLY A 66 -14.76 -7.42 -24.00
C GLY A 66 -15.33 -7.75 -25.35
N ASP A 67 -16.58 -8.22 -25.37
CA ASP A 67 -17.26 -8.62 -26.59
C ASP A 67 -17.35 -7.45 -27.59
N PRO A 68 -17.15 -7.70 -28.89
CA PRO A 68 -17.27 -6.68 -29.92
C PRO A 68 -18.68 -6.02 -29.90
N GLY A 69 -18.72 -4.71 -29.82
CA GLY A 69 -19.96 -3.93 -29.81
C GLY A 69 -20.66 -3.86 -28.44
N ALA A 70 -20.10 -4.50 -27.41
CA ALA A 70 -20.58 -4.31 -26.04
C ALA A 70 -20.13 -2.97 -25.47
N THR A 71 -20.90 -2.45 -24.54
CA THR A 71 -20.52 -1.28 -23.73
C THR A 71 -20.16 -1.70 -22.31
N ALA A 72 -19.40 -0.85 -21.62
CA ALA A 72 -19.04 -1.07 -20.24
C ALA A 72 -19.13 0.21 -19.42
N THR A 73 -19.44 0.06 -18.15
CA THR A 73 -19.19 1.08 -17.13
C THR A 73 -17.85 0.78 -16.49
N ILE A 74 -16.95 1.74 -16.53
CA ILE A 74 -15.57 1.61 -16.04
C ILE A 74 -15.33 2.61 -14.92
N THR A 75 -14.80 2.12 -13.80
CA THR A 75 -14.33 2.96 -12.70
C THR A 75 -12.86 2.66 -12.48
N TYR A 76 -12.03 3.69 -12.49
CA TYR A 76 -10.60 3.56 -12.31
C TYR A 76 -10.02 4.69 -11.46
N THR A 77 -8.81 4.47 -10.96
CA THR A 77 -8.02 5.51 -10.29
C THR A 77 -6.95 5.98 -11.27
N ASP A 78 -6.90 7.28 -11.54
CA ASP A 78 -5.89 7.88 -12.39
C ASP A 78 -4.50 7.93 -11.71
N VAL A 79 -3.48 8.33 -12.45
CA VAL A 79 -2.09 8.43 -11.96
C VAL A 79 -1.92 9.44 -10.81
N ASN A 80 -2.89 10.32 -10.58
CA ASN A 80 -2.94 11.27 -9.47
C ASN A 80 -3.75 10.77 -8.28
N SER A 81 -4.09 9.47 -8.27
CA SER A 81 -4.92 8.82 -7.24
C SER A 81 -6.34 9.39 -7.12
N ARG A 82 -6.89 9.93 -8.24
CA ARG A 82 -8.25 10.44 -8.30
C ARG A 82 -9.17 9.38 -8.90
N PRO A 83 -10.33 9.09 -8.27
CA PRO A 83 -11.31 8.18 -8.85
C PRO A 83 -11.98 8.81 -10.05
N GLN A 84 -12.04 8.06 -11.13
CA GLN A 84 -12.67 8.41 -12.40
C GLN A 84 -13.75 7.37 -12.73
N ARG A 85 -14.81 7.80 -13.41
CA ARG A 85 -15.87 6.92 -13.89
C ARG A 85 -16.27 7.30 -15.31
N VAL A 86 -16.42 6.28 -16.15
CA VAL A 86 -16.90 6.40 -17.52
C VAL A 86 -18.06 5.40 -17.69
N ASP A 87 -19.21 5.90 -18.09
CA ASP A 87 -20.41 5.09 -18.29
C ASP A 87 -20.64 4.85 -19.79
N ASP A 88 -21.17 3.66 -20.11
CA ASP A 88 -21.58 3.25 -21.47
C ASP A 88 -20.49 3.42 -22.55
N VAL A 89 -19.23 3.22 -22.18
CA VAL A 89 -18.12 3.33 -23.12
C VAL A 89 -18.01 2.08 -23.98
N ALA A 90 -17.74 2.27 -25.29
CA ALA A 90 -17.52 1.16 -26.21
C ALA A 90 -16.21 0.43 -25.91
N LEU A 91 -16.24 -0.90 -26.00
CA LEU A 91 -15.06 -1.73 -25.86
C LEU A 91 -14.39 -2.00 -27.22
N PRO A 92 -13.05 -2.12 -27.30
CA PRO A 92 -12.08 -2.00 -26.21
C PRO A 92 -11.88 -0.54 -25.75
N TRP A 93 -11.57 -0.36 -24.45
CA TRP A 93 -11.25 0.91 -23.85
C TRP A 93 -9.84 0.89 -23.24
N SER A 94 -9.14 2.03 -23.28
CA SER A 94 -7.83 2.19 -22.67
C SER A 94 -7.62 3.58 -22.10
N TYR A 95 -6.84 3.66 -21.03
CA TYR A 95 -6.33 4.88 -20.43
C TYR A 95 -4.81 4.80 -20.35
N ASP A 96 -4.12 5.74 -20.92
CA ASP A 96 -2.65 5.81 -21.01
C ASP A 96 -2.19 7.14 -20.45
N ASP A 97 -1.35 7.11 -19.43
CA ASP A 97 -0.80 8.31 -18.79
C ASP A 97 0.54 7.98 -18.14
N SER A 98 1.25 9.01 -17.70
CA SER A 98 2.55 8.86 -17.03
C SER A 98 2.62 9.64 -15.73
N THR A 99 3.39 9.12 -14.77
CA THR A 99 3.58 9.74 -13.47
C THR A 99 5.01 9.60 -12.99
N SER A 100 5.44 10.61 -12.25
CA SER A 100 6.73 10.60 -11.53
C SER A 100 6.61 10.13 -10.09
N THR A 101 5.39 9.83 -9.64
CA THR A 101 5.16 9.36 -8.27
C THR A 101 5.82 8.00 -8.06
N PRO A 102 6.64 7.80 -7.01
CA PRO A 102 7.37 6.56 -6.79
C PRO A 102 6.48 5.33 -6.63
N ALA A 103 5.29 5.50 -6.06
CA ALA A 103 4.29 4.45 -5.91
C ALA A 103 2.90 4.98 -6.25
N VAL A 104 2.19 4.27 -7.12
CA VAL A 104 0.83 4.60 -7.53
C VAL A 104 -0.10 3.44 -7.21
N LEU A 105 -1.24 3.75 -6.62
CA LEU A 105 -2.33 2.79 -6.42
C LEU A 105 -3.20 2.79 -7.67
N LEU A 106 -3.12 1.73 -8.46
CA LEU A 106 -3.91 1.55 -9.68
C LEU A 106 -5.07 0.60 -9.42
N ASN A 107 -6.27 1.11 -9.58
CA ASN A 107 -7.52 0.36 -9.42
C ASN A 107 -8.31 0.49 -10.73
N LEU A 108 -8.77 -0.63 -11.26
CA LEU A 108 -9.57 -0.70 -12.48
C LEU A 108 -10.72 -1.70 -12.28
N GLN A 109 -11.93 -1.20 -12.34
CA GLN A 109 -13.16 -2.00 -12.26
C GLN A 109 -13.97 -1.76 -13.51
N ALA A 110 -14.52 -2.82 -14.07
CA ALA A 110 -15.38 -2.70 -15.25
C ALA A 110 -16.53 -3.69 -15.16
N GLN A 111 -17.69 -3.28 -15.66
CA GLN A 111 -18.86 -4.10 -15.84
C GLN A 111 -19.40 -3.89 -17.25
N THR A 112 -19.58 -4.97 -18.00
CA THR A 112 -20.08 -4.91 -19.38
C THR A 112 -21.55 -5.26 -19.47
N SER A 113 -22.19 -4.80 -20.54
CA SER A 113 -23.49 -5.31 -21.00
C SER A 113 -23.39 -6.67 -21.69
N GLY A 114 -22.16 -7.08 -22.10
CA GLY A 114 -21.86 -8.31 -22.79
C GLY A 114 -21.63 -9.52 -21.87
N TYR A 115 -20.96 -10.54 -22.43
CA TYR A 115 -20.72 -11.82 -21.74
C TYR A 115 -19.26 -11.97 -21.29
N THR A 116 -18.28 -11.49 -22.07
CA THR A 116 -16.86 -11.59 -21.76
C THR A 116 -16.28 -10.22 -21.43
N LEU A 117 -15.42 -10.17 -20.43
CA LEU A 117 -14.71 -8.96 -20.04
C LEU A 117 -13.34 -9.30 -19.46
N SER A 118 -12.33 -8.52 -19.82
CA SER A 118 -11.01 -8.60 -19.21
C SER A 118 -10.48 -7.22 -18.87
N CYS A 119 -9.74 -7.11 -17.77
CA CYS A 119 -8.98 -5.92 -17.40
C CYS A 119 -7.50 -6.25 -17.36
N ARG A 120 -6.66 -5.26 -17.72
CA ARG A 120 -5.20 -5.35 -17.66
C ARG A 120 -4.63 -4.04 -17.15
N ILE A 121 -3.64 -4.14 -16.27
CA ILE A 121 -2.82 -3.02 -15.79
C ILE A 121 -1.38 -3.28 -16.23
N THR A 122 -0.82 -2.36 -16.99
CA THR A 122 0.57 -2.42 -17.48
C THR A 122 1.31 -1.19 -16.97
N VAL A 123 2.50 -1.39 -16.40
CA VAL A 123 3.38 -0.32 -15.94
C VAL A 123 4.74 -0.49 -16.59
N ASP A 124 5.24 0.54 -17.26
CA ASP A 124 6.50 0.53 -18.00
C ASP A 124 6.62 -0.65 -19.00
N GLY A 125 5.51 -1.00 -19.65
CA GLY A 125 5.43 -2.12 -20.59
C GLY A 125 5.35 -3.50 -19.94
N ILE A 126 5.35 -3.59 -18.62
CA ILE A 126 5.22 -4.85 -17.88
C ILE A 126 3.79 -5.01 -17.37
N VAL A 127 3.14 -6.11 -17.73
CA VAL A 127 1.81 -6.45 -17.23
C VAL A 127 1.92 -6.80 -15.75
N LYS A 128 1.27 -6.00 -14.89
CA LYS A 128 1.24 -6.20 -13.44
C LYS A 128 0.08 -7.08 -13.02
N VAL A 129 -1.08 -6.83 -13.59
CA VAL A 129 -2.31 -7.58 -13.29
C VAL A 129 -3.12 -7.77 -14.56
N GLU A 130 -3.68 -8.96 -14.72
CA GLU A 130 -4.67 -9.29 -15.73
C GLU A 130 -5.75 -10.18 -15.13
N ARG A 131 -7.02 -9.88 -15.40
CA ARG A 131 -8.19 -10.65 -14.93
C ARG A 131 -9.22 -10.74 -16.04
N SER A 132 -9.89 -11.89 -16.13
CA SER A 132 -10.97 -12.12 -17.07
C SER A 132 -12.17 -12.73 -16.38
N ALA A 133 -13.36 -12.42 -16.87
CA ALA A 133 -14.62 -13.01 -16.45
C ALA A 133 -15.48 -13.33 -17.66
N SER A 134 -16.26 -14.42 -17.56
CA SER A 134 -17.20 -14.84 -18.58
C SER A 134 -18.52 -15.17 -17.90
N ALA A 135 -19.43 -14.23 -17.90
CA ALA A 135 -20.78 -14.34 -17.33
C ALA A 135 -21.69 -13.27 -17.94
N ARG A 136 -23.01 -13.45 -17.82
CA ARG A 136 -23.94 -12.39 -18.20
C ARG A 136 -23.67 -11.13 -17.36
N SER A 137 -23.52 -9.98 -18.00
CA SER A 137 -23.10 -8.72 -17.36
C SER A 137 -21.77 -8.88 -16.60
N ALA A 138 -20.76 -9.43 -17.27
CA ALA A 138 -19.48 -9.76 -16.67
C ALA A 138 -18.87 -8.55 -15.95
N TYR A 139 -18.28 -8.82 -14.79
CA TYR A 139 -17.58 -7.84 -13.96
C TYR A 139 -16.14 -8.29 -13.71
N VAL A 140 -15.21 -7.37 -13.83
CA VAL A 140 -13.78 -7.59 -13.56
C VAL A 140 -13.23 -6.52 -12.62
N PHE A 141 -12.21 -6.93 -11.86
CA PHE A 141 -11.50 -6.07 -10.92
C PHE A 141 -9.99 -6.33 -10.99
N CYS A 142 -9.22 -5.32 -11.39
CA CYS A 142 -7.77 -5.31 -11.40
C CYS A 142 -7.25 -4.29 -10.39
N LEU A 143 -6.29 -4.69 -9.55
CA LEU A 143 -5.67 -3.83 -8.54
C LEU A 143 -4.17 -4.07 -8.53
N ASP A 144 -3.39 -3.01 -8.70
CA ASP A 144 -1.95 -2.99 -8.47
C ASP A 144 -1.60 -1.92 -7.42
N LYS A 145 -0.79 -2.30 -6.43
CA LYS A 145 -0.37 -1.43 -5.31
C LYS A 145 1.09 -0.97 -5.44
N SER A 146 1.76 -1.37 -6.48
CA SER A 146 3.20 -1.19 -6.65
C SER A 146 3.59 -0.56 -7.98
N GLY A 147 2.62 0.08 -8.64
CA GLY A 147 2.81 0.76 -9.91
C GLY A 147 3.91 1.81 -9.91
#